data_60641327e841a258afac4fbbae7085b3
#
_entry.id   60641327e841a258afac4fbbae7085b3
#
_cell.length_a   1.000
_cell.length_b   1.000
_cell.length_c   1.000
_cell.angle_alpha   90.00
_cell.angle_beta   90.00
_cell.angle_gamma   90.00
#
_symmetry.space_group_name_H-M   'P 1'
#
loop_
_entity.id
_entity.type
_entity.pdbx_description
1 polymer ?
#
loop_
_entity_poly.entity_id
_entity_poly.type
_entity_poly.pdbx_seq_one_letter_code
_entity_poly.pdbx_strand_id
1 'polypeptide(L)'
;MPAQIEGLPLLPDDVFVIDPVVHALNLDHGNVASRYGEQLYAMSYGLHALLSPPEALCAPDVYMTDMPPEALVRTMFEESQTSLVGTHTLRLDTWFKDGFAAEWKTVEMTRRWPNRVLGYVGLDPTQERAAVIEDLERQVADMPGAIGVKLYPHQMDPYRHWLTNDET
;
A
#
# COMPACT_ATOMS: atom_id res chain seq x y z
N MET A 1 -22.13 11.69 3.13
CA MET A 1 -22.80 10.62 2.36
C MET A 1 -21.82 10.17 1.30
N PRO A 2 -21.59 8.87 1.09
CA PRO A 2 -20.73 8.42 0.01
C PRO A 2 -21.27 8.93 -1.33
N ALA A 3 -20.37 9.32 -2.23
CA ALA A 3 -20.76 9.76 -3.56
C ALA A 3 -21.42 8.59 -4.28
N GLN A 4 -22.65 8.82 -4.77
CA GLN A 4 -23.38 7.80 -5.53
C GLN A 4 -22.77 7.75 -6.93
N ILE A 5 -22.15 6.63 -7.29
CA ILE A 5 -21.81 6.36 -8.69
C ILE A 5 -23.11 6.05 -9.40
N GLU A 6 -23.45 6.89 -10.37
CA GLU A 6 -24.71 6.78 -11.12
C GLU A 6 -24.81 5.37 -11.76
N GLY A 7 -25.87 4.65 -11.44
CA GLY A 7 -26.14 3.32 -11.98
C GLY A 7 -25.69 2.13 -11.11
N LEU A 8 -24.95 2.36 -10.01
CA LEU A 8 -24.68 1.29 -9.05
C LEU A 8 -25.63 1.37 -7.85
N PRO A 9 -26.30 0.28 -7.49
CA PRO A 9 -27.16 0.25 -6.30
C PRO A 9 -26.30 0.43 -5.06
N LEU A 10 -26.75 1.28 -4.14
CA LEU A 10 -26.15 1.33 -2.80
C LEU A 10 -26.36 -0.03 -2.10
N LEU A 11 -25.33 -0.46 -1.37
CA LEU A 11 -25.48 -1.62 -0.51
C LEU A 11 -26.48 -1.30 0.62
N PRO A 12 -27.23 -2.30 1.12
CA PRO A 12 -28.04 -2.13 2.33
C PRO A 12 -27.19 -1.63 3.51
N ASP A 13 -27.78 -0.83 4.39
CA ASP A 13 -27.10 -0.20 5.53
C ASP A 13 -26.52 -1.22 6.56
N ASP A 14 -27.04 -2.46 6.54
CA ASP A 14 -26.61 -3.56 7.40
C ASP A 14 -25.46 -4.41 6.81
N VAL A 15 -25.02 -4.09 5.59
CA VAL A 15 -23.90 -4.81 4.96
C VAL A 15 -22.56 -4.26 5.49
N PHE A 16 -21.76 -5.14 6.06
CA PHE A 16 -20.41 -4.84 6.50
C PHE A 16 -19.42 -5.11 5.36
N VAL A 17 -18.78 -4.06 4.87
CA VAL A 17 -17.85 -4.11 3.73
C VAL A 17 -16.41 -4.06 4.23
N ILE A 18 -15.61 -5.03 3.84
CA ILE A 18 -14.17 -5.06 4.14
C ILE A 18 -13.39 -4.95 2.84
N ASP A 19 -12.47 -3.99 2.77
CA ASP A 19 -11.39 -3.99 1.79
C ASP A 19 -10.08 -4.40 2.49
N PRO A 20 -9.63 -5.65 2.29
CA PRO A 20 -8.46 -6.17 3.00
C PRO A 20 -7.13 -5.72 2.39
N VAL A 21 -7.12 -5.00 1.26
CA VAL A 21 -5.89 -4.66 0.53
C VAL A 21 -5.92 -3.21 0.04
N VAL A 22 -5.53 -2.30 0.92
CA VAL A 22 -5.39 -0.86 0.58
C VAL A 22 -3.95 -0.40 0.77
N HIS A 23 -3.54 0.57 -0.02
CA HIS A 23 -2.18 1.10 0.00
C HIS A 23 -2.19 2.62 -0.07
N ALA A 24 -1.58 3.29 0.90
CA ALA A 24 -1.26 4.73 0.80
C ALA A 24 0.05 4.90 0.02
N LEU A 25 -0.03 4.71 -1.31
CA LEU A 25 1.14 4.71 -2.19
C LEU A 25 1.84 6.06 -2.19
N ASN A 26 3.17 6.03 -2.25
CA ASN A 26 3.99 7.20 -2.55
C ASN A 26 4.52 7.08 -3.98
N LEU A 27 3.79 7.69 -4.91
CA LEU A 27 4.13 7.72 -6.33
C LEU A 27 4.89 8.97 -6.75
N ASP A 28 5.36 9.79 -5.80
CA ASP A 28 6.22 10.93 -6.09
C ASP A 28 7.57 10.46 -6.66
N HIS A 29 8.00 11.05 -7.78
CA HIS A 29 9.29 10.73 -8.40
C HIS A 29 10.48 10.94 -7.48
N GLY A 30 10.39 11.85 -6.51
CA GLY A 30 11.40 12.04 -5.47
C GLY A 30 11.65 10.82 -4.60
N ASN A 31 10.69 9.92 -4.51
CA ASN A 31 10.77 8.66 -3.74
C ASN A 31 11.57 7.56 -4.47
N VAL A 32 11.78 7.67 -5.77
CA VAL A 32 12.50 6.65 -6.53
C VAL A 32 13.96 6.55 -6.12
N ALA A 33 14.44 5.32 -5.90
CA ALA A 33 15.84 5.00 -5.57
C ALA A 33 16.57 4.29 -6.70
N SER A 34 15.85 3.66 -7.65
CA SER A 34 16.47 2.89 -8.73
C SER A 34 15.60 2.85 -9.98
N ARG A 35 16.21 2.39 -11.12
CA ARG A 35 15.47 2.17 -12.38
C ARG A 35 14.25 1.24 -12.23
N TYR A 36 14.27 0.34 -11.26
CA TYR A 36 13.17 -0.59 -11.02
C TYR A 36 11.95 0.13 -10.41
N GLY A 37 12.19 1.13 -9.58
CA GLY A 37 11.14 2.03 -9.09
C GLY A 37 10.48 2.79 -10.23
N GLU A 38 11.26 3.34 -11.17
CA GLU A 38 10.73 4.00 -12.37
C GLU A 38 9.88 3.04 -13.22
N GLN A 39 10.33 1.80 -13.41
CA GLN A 39 9.58 0.79 -14.14
C GLN A 39 8.26 0.43 -13.45
N LEU A 40 8.27 0.32 -12.11
CA LEU A 40 7.05 0.04 -11.35
C LEU A 40 6.06 1.21 -11.45
N TYR A 41 6.54 2.46 -11.40
CA TYR A 41 5.69 3.63 -11.62
C TYR A 41 5.05 3.64 -13.00
N ALA A 42 5.86 3.44 -14.05
CA ALA A 42 5.36 3.37 -15.41
C ALA A 42 4.32 2.25 -15.59
N MET A 43 4.55 1.09 -14.98
CA MET A 43 3.60 -0.03 -14.97
C MET A 43 2.32 0.35 -14.22
N SER A 44 2.41 0.97 -13.06
CA SER A 44 1.26 1.36 -12.24
C SER A 44 0.36 2.35 -12.99
N TYR A 45 0.96 3.38 -13.60
CA TYR A 45 0.19 4.31 -14.44
C TYR A 45 -0.36 3.63 -15.69
N GLY A 46 0.41 2.75 -16.33
CA GLY A 46 -0.06 1.98 -17.49
C GLY A 46 -1.27 1.11 -17.18
N LEU A 47 -1.29 0.47 -16.00
CA LEU A 47 -2.45 -0.30 -15.53
C LEU A 47 -3.64 0.61 -15.25
N HIS A 48 -3.43 1.76 -14.60
CA HIS A 48 -4.47 2.76 -14.40
C HIS A 48 -5.06 3.21 -15.72
N ALA A 49 -4.23 3.57 -16.69
CA ALA A 49 -4.67 4.03 -18.00
C ALA A 49 -5.42 2.95 -18.82
N LEU A 50 -5.07 1.66 -18.61
CA LEU A 50 -5.67 0.53 -19.31
C LEU A 50 -7.00 0.08 -18.68
N LEU A 51 -7.09 0.10 -17.35
CA LEU A 51 -8.16 -0.57 -16.60
C LEU A 51 -9.20 0.40 -16.05
N SER A 52 -8.87 1.68 -15.87
CA SER A 52 -9.81 2.66 -15.34
C SER A 52 -10.87 3.03 -16.37
N PRO A 53 -12.13 3.18 -15.96
CA PRO A 53 -13.16 3.74 -16.82
C PRO A 53 -12.80 5.20 -17.15
N PRO A 54 -13.26 5.72 -18.31
CA PRO A 54 -12.87 7.06 -18.79
C PRO A 54 -13.10 8.20 -17.77
N GLU A 55 -14.15 8.11 -16.99
CA GLU A 55 -14.51 9.10 -15.96
C GLU A 55 -13.59 9.08 -14.73
N ALA A 56 -12.88 7.98 -14.50
CA ALA A 56 -11.91 7.82 -13.40
C ALA A 56 -10.45 7.99 -13.86
N LEU A 57 -10.23 8.16 -15.17
CA LEU A 57 -8.88 8.32 -15.70
C LEU A 57 -8.35 9.70 -15.38
N CYS A 58 -7.23 9.77 -14.65
CA CYS A 58 -6.54 11.00 -14.36
C CYS A 58 -5.24 11.16 -15.16
N ALA A 59 -4.76 12.41 -15.27
CA ALA A 59 -3.48 12.71 -15.94
C ALA A 59 -2.29 12.15 -15.13
N PRO A 60 -1.15 11.87 -15.79
CA PRO A 60 0.02 11.30 -15.12
C PRO A 60 0.53 12.11 -13.93
N ASP A 61 0.52 13.43 -14.02
CA ASP A 61 0.97 14.33 -12.96
C ASP A 61 0.03 14.34 -11.74
N VAL A 62 -1.23 14.02 -11.93
CA VAL A 62 -2.21 13.85 -10.86
C VAL A 62 -2.06 12.47 -10.22
N TYR A 63 -1.83 11.44 -11.03
CA TYR A 63 -1.68 10.07 -10.55
C TYR A 63 -0.36 9.87 -9.79
N MET A 64 0.74 10.47 -10.31
CA MET A 64 2.12 10.28 -9.80
C MET A 64 2.41 11.22 -8.62
N THR A 65 1.62 11.11 -7.56
CA THR A 65 1.75 11.91 -6.34
C THR A 65 1.81 11.02 -5.12
N ASP A 66 2.26 11.58 -4.01
CA ASP A 66 2.17 10.92 -2.72
C ASP A 66 0.74 10.96 -2.20
N MET A 67 0.18 9.81 -1.83
CA MET A 67 -1.14 9.72 -1.21
C MET A 67 -1.02 9.87 0.31
N PRO A 68 -1.48 10.97 0.90
CA PRO A 68 -1.48 11.12 2.35
C PRO A 68 -2.53 10.21 3.01
N PRO A 69 -2.29 9.77 4.26
CA PRO A 69 -3.20 8.92 5.03
C PRO A 69 -4.66 9.40 5.05
N GLU A 70 -4.87 10.71 5.25
CA GLU A 70 -6.20 11.31 5.30
C GLU A 70 -6.96 11.20 3.98
N ALA A 71 -6.27 11.32 2.84
CA ALA A 71 -6.91 11.20 1.54
C ALA A 71 -7.41 9.77 1.33
N LEU A 72 -6.59 8.76 1.65
CA LEU A 72 -6.99 7.36 1.57
C LEU A 72 -8.18 7.06 2.50
N VAL A 73 -8.12 7.51 3.75
CA VAL A 73 -9.20 7.30 4.73
C VAL A 73 -10.50 7.95 4.28
N ARG A 74 -10.44 9.17 3.72
CA ARG A 74 -11.62 9.84 3.17
C ARG A 74 -12.23 9.03 2.02
N THR A 75 -11.41 8.63 1.06
CA THR A 75 -11.87 7.82 -0.08
C THR A 75 -12.52 6.51 0.37
N MET A 76 -11.91 5.82 1.33
CA MET A 76 -12.42 4.53 1.79
C MET A 76 -13.68 4.65 2.66
N PHE A 77 -13.81 5.68 3.49
CA PHE A 77 -14.86 5.73 4.50
C PHE A 77 -15.93 6.80 4.29
N GLU A 78 -15.67 7.81 3.46
CA GLU A 78 -16.61 8.89 3.17
C GLU A 78 -17.13 8.84 1.73
N GLU A 79 -16.27 8.44 0.79
CA GLU A 79 -16.59 8.38 -0.64
C GLU A 79 -17.02 6.97 -1.08
N SER A 80 -16.78 5.94 -0.26
CA SER A 80 -17.24 4.57 -0.48
C SER A 80 -18.03 4.03 0.71
N GLN A 81 -18.63 2.84 0.57
CA GLN A 81 -19.35 2.15 1.65
C GLN A 81 -18.46 1.19 2.45
N THR A 82 -17.15 1.38 2.43
CA THR A 82 -16.22 0.52 3.16
C THR A 82 -16.34 0.71 4.67
N SER A 83 -16.44 -0.39 5.40
CA SER A 83 -16.57 -0.41 6.85
C SER A 83 -15.22 -0.59 7.55
N LEU A 84 -14.35 -1.43 6.98
CA LEU A 84 -13.03 -1.78 7.51
C LEU A 84 -12.03 -1.93 6.38
N VAL A 85 -10.80 -1.47 6.59
CA VAL A 85 -9.71 -1.65 5.63
C VAL A 85 -8.52 -2.36 6.24
N GLY A 86 -7.82 -3.16 5.42
CA GLY A 86 -6.48 -3.66 5.70
C GLY A 86 -5.45 -2.84 4.91
N THR A 87 -4.66 -2.00 5.59
CA THR A 87 -3.62 -1.21 4.94
C THR A 87 -2.26 -1.90 5.02
N HIS A 88 -1.53 -1.87 3.93
CA HIS A 88 -0.30 -2.63 3.79
C HIS A 88 0.90 -1.69 3.63
N THR A 89 1.90 -1.86 4.49
CA THR A 89 3.24 -1.33 4.26
C THR A 89 3.89 -2.09 3.11
N LEU A 90 4.37 -1.37 2.11
CA LEU A 90 5.10 -1.95 0.99
C LEU A 90 6.55 -1.45 1.01
N ARG A 91 7.46 -2.29 1.51
CA ARG A 91 8.88 -1.98 1.54
C ARG A 91 9.38 -1.81 0.09
N LEU A 92 10.17 -2.58 -0.49
CA LEU A 92 10.90 -2.37 -1.74
C LEU A 92 12.03 -1.34 -1.58
N ASP A 93 12.77 -1.46 -0.50
CA ASP A 93 13.75 -0.46 -0.04
C ASP A 93 14.88 -0.20 -1.06
N THR A 94 15.18 -1.16 -1.93
CA THR A 94 16.15 -0.99 -3.01
C THR A 94 15.57 -0.27 -4.24
N TRP A 95 14.25 -0.14 -4.33
CA TRP A 95 13.55 0.53 -5.43
C TRP A 95 13.07 1.92 -5.04
N PHE A 96 12.72 2.11 -3.77
CA PHE A 96 12.18 3.36 -3.22
C PHE A 96 12.90 3.76 -1.93
N LYS A 97 12.96 5.07 -1.67
CA LYS A 97 13.65 5.62 -0.49
C LYS A 97 12.87 5.43 0.81
N ASP A 98 11.55 5.48 0.72
CA ASP A 98 10.61 5.39 1.87
C ASP A 98 9.56 4.29 1.63
N GLY A 99 9.93 3.25 0.88
CA GLY A 99 9.00 2.24 0.46
C GLY A 99 8.02 2.71 -0.63
N PHE A 100 7.32 1.77 -1.24
CA PHE A 100 6.25 2.08 -2.22
C PHE A 100 4.96 2.52 -1.51
N ALA A 101 4.69 1.96 -0.32
CA ALA A 101 3.74 2.49 0.65
C ALA A 101 4.46 2.56 2.01
N ALA A 102 4.73 3.76 2.46
CA ALA A 102 5.57 4.04 3.61
C ALA A 102 4.99 3.45 4.92
N GLU A 103 5.86 2.89 5.74
CA GLU A 103 5.49 2.30 7.04
C GLU A 103 4.79 3.31 7.96
N TRP A 104 5.35 4.52 8.06
CA TRP A 104 4.80 5.55 8.93
C TRP A 104 3.33 5.88 8.63
N LYS A 105 2.91 5.78 7.37
CA LYS A 105 1.51 5.99 6.97
C LYS A 105 0.60 4.90 7.53
N THR A 106 1.04 3.63 7.43
CA THR A 106 0.29 2.50 8.02
C THR A 106 0.19 2.64 9.53
N VAL A 107 1.30 2.98 10.21
CA VAL A 107 1.34 3.24 11.65
C VAL A 107 0.40 4.39 12.02
N GLU A 108 0.43 5.50 11.31
CA GLU A 108 -0.45 6.64 11.55
C GLU A 108 -1.92 6.26 11.38
N MET A 109 -2.28 5.57 10.30
CA MET A 109 -3.64 5.16 10.03
C MET A 109 -4.19 4.21 11.10
N THR A 110 -3.42 3.22 11.52
CA THR A 110 -3.84 2.27 12.58
C THR A 110 -3.99 2.95 13.94
N ARG A 111 -3.18 3.97 14.24
CA ARG A 111 -3.28 4.76 15.49
C ARG A 111 -4.47 5.71 15.50
N ARG A 112 -4.74 6.38 14.37
CA ARG A 112 -5.81 7.40 14.30
C ARG A 112 -7.20 6.79 14.11
N TRP A 113 -7.29 5.64 13.45
CA TRP A 113 -8.57 4.97 13.16
C TRP A 113 -8.55 3.48 13.58
N PRO A 114 -8.27 3.17 14.87
CA PRO A 114 -8.00 1.80 15.34
C PRO A 114 -9.17 0.82 15.17
N ASN A 115 -10.41 1.33 15.04
CA ASN A 115 -11.61 0.51 14.85
C ASN A 115 -12.00 0.34 13.37
N ARG A 116 -11.28 0.97 12.45
CA ARG A 116 -11.59 1.00 11.03
C ARG A 116 -10.40 0.58 10.15
N VAL A 117 -9.17 0.61 10.70
CA VAL A 117 -7.94 0.33 9.96
C VAL A 117 -7.15 -0.75 10.67
N LEU A 118 -6.88 -1.83 9.97
CA LEU A 118 -5.96 -2.90 10.37
C LEU A 118 -4.67 -2.76 9.57
N GLY A 119 -3.51 -3.04 10.18
CA GLY A 119 -2.21 -2.85 9.57
C GLY A 119 -1.52 -4.16 9.19
N TYR A 120 -0.83 -4.15 8.06
CA TYR A 120 0.14 -5.18 7.71
C TYR A 120 1.54 -4.56 7.73
N VAL A 121 2.41 -5.10 8.56
CA VAL A 121 3.83 -4.72 8.59
C VAL A 121 4.52 -5.13 7.29
N GLY A 122 5.52 -4.36 6.86
CA GLY A 122 6.24 -4.60 5.61
C GLY A 122 7.51 -5.40 5.85
N LEU A 123 7.79 -6.37 4.97
CA LEU A 123 9.04 -7.11 4.95
C LEU A 123 9.74 -6.93 3.61
N ASP A 124 11.05 -6.61 3.64
CA ASP A 124 11.90 -6.68 2.46
C ASP A 124 12.79 -7.92 2.54
N PRO A 125 12.51 -8.96 1.75
CA PRO A 125 13.25 -10.22 1.79
C PRO A 125 14.67 -10.13 1.21
N THR A 126 15.07 -8.97 0.67
CA THR A 126 16.42 -8.75 0.14
C THR A 126 17.43 -8.33 1.21
N GLN A 127 16.94 -8.03 2.41
CA GLN A 127 17.77 -7.62 3.54
C GLN A 127 18.34 -8.84 4.31
N GLU A 128 19.38 -8.59 5.10
CA GLU A 128 19.94 -9.59 6.00
C GLU A 128 18.89 -10.11 6.99
N ARG A 129 18.83 -11.44 7.18
CA ARG A 129 17.80 -12.08 8.00
C ARG A 129 17.69 -11.50 9.42
N ALA A 130 18.80 -11.23 10.08
CA ALA A 130 18.78 -10.66 11.44
C ALA A 130 18.14 -9.26 11.44
N ALA A 131 18.48 -8.43 10.46
CA ALA A 131 17.92 -7.09 10.31
C ALA A 131 16.42 -7.14 10.00
N VAL A 132 15.98 -8.10 9.19
CA VAL A 132 14.55 -8.30 8.89
C VAL A 132 13.76 -8.65 10.14
N ILE A 133 14.28 -9.54 10.98
CA ILE A 133 13.60 -9.96 12.22
C ILE A 133 13.50 -8.76 13.20
N GLU A 134 14.60 -8.06 13.43
CA GLU A 134 14.62 -6.88 14.30
C GLU A 134 13.66 -5.80 13.81
N ASP A 135 13.64 -5.54 12.51
CA ASP A 135 12.73 -4.56 11.92
C ASP A 135 11.25 -4.98 12.05
N LEU A 136 10.94 -6.26 11.86
CA LEU A 136 9.57 -6.77 12.06
C LEU A 136 9.11 -6.63 13.52
N GLU A 137 9.96 -6.98 14.48
CA GLU A 137 9.67 -6.83 15.90
C GLU A 137 9.39 -5.36 16.25
N ARG A 138 10.18 -4.44 15.73
CA ARG A 138 9.99 -3.00 15.87
C ARG A 138 8.66 -2.55 15.25
N GLN A 139 8.38 -2.93 14.01
CA GLN A 139 7.15 -2.56 13.31
C GLN A 139 5.90 -3.05 14.07
N VAL A 140 5.92 -4.29 14.56
CA VAL A 140 4.80 -4.85 15.34
C VAL A 140 4.61 -4.08 16.65
N ALA A 141 5.70 -3.65 17.30
CA ALA A 141 5.61 -2.84 18.52
C ALA A 141 5.06 -1.43 18.25
N ASP A 142 5.39 -0.85 17.11
CA ASP A 142 4.98 0.50 16.72
C ASP A 142 3.58 0.59 16.12
N MET A 143 3.05 -0.53 15.60
CA MET A 143 1.78 -0.57 14.86
C MET A 143 0.67 -1.22 15.68
N PRO A 144 -0.17 -0.45 16.38
CA PRO A 144 -1.34 -0.98 17.05
C PRO A 144 -2.28 -1.65 16.03
N GLY A 145 -2.70 -2.87 16.31
CA GLY A 145 -3.59 -3.60 15.40
C GLY A 145 -2.88 -4.21 14.18
N ALA A 146 -1.58 -4.44 14.26
CA ALA A 146 -0.88 -5.24 13.26
C ALA A 146 -1.46 -6.66 13.22
N ILE A 147 -1.92 -7.10 12.03
CA ILE A 147 -2.61 -8.38 11.84
C ILE A 147 -1.89 -9.34 10.90
N GLY A 148 -0.82 -8.90 10.27
CA GLY A 148 -0.07 -9.74 9.33
C GLY A 148 1.16 -9.05 8.76
N VAL A 149 1.86 -9.80 7.91
CA VAL A 149 3.06 -9.36 7.22
C VAL A 149 2.80 -9.27 5.73
N LYS A 150 3.24 -8.18 5.11
CA LYS A 150 3.23 -7.98 3.66
C LYS A 150 4.64 -8.05 3.13
N LEU A 151 4.85 -8.85 2.11
CA LEU A 151 6.11 -8.89 1.39
C LEU A 151 5.88 -8.91 -0.12
N TYR A 152 6.84 -8.36 -0.87
CA TYR A 152 7.00 -8.60 -2.29
C TYR A 152 8.32 -9.33 -2.54
N PRO A 153 8.32 -10.44 -3.28
CA PRO A 153 9.53 -11.15 -3.66
C PRO A 153 10.23 -10.41 -4.82
N HIS A 154 10.53 -9.12 -4.61
CA HIS A 154 11.22 -8.31 -5.59
C HIS A 154 12.71 -8.66 -5.65
N GLN A 155 13.32 -8.46 -6.80
CA GLN A 155 14.71 -8.82 -7.05
C GLN A 155 15.43 -7.68 -7.76
N MET A 156 16.73 -7.62 -7.55
CA MET A 156 17.64 -6.74 -8.27
C MET A 156 18.80 -7.52 -8.88
N ASP A 157 19.19 -7.16 -10.09
CA ASP A 157 20.42 -7.69 -10.68
C ASP A 157 21.65 -7.21 -9.86
N PRO A 158 22.65 -8.06 -9.61
CA PRO A 158 22.78 -9.46 -10.01
C PRO A 158 22.15 -10.47 -9.05
N TYR A 159 21.56 -10.01 -7.95
CA TYR A 159 21.06 -10.87 -6.87
C TYR A 159 19.66 -11.38 -7.19
N ARG A 160 19.52 -12.71 -7.16
CA ARG A 160 18.23 -13.38 -7.31
C ARG A 160 18.02 -14.31 -6.12
N HIS A 161 17.09 -13.93 -5.26
CA HIS A 161 16.64 -14.76 -4.17
C HIS A 161 15.27 -15.34 -4.50
N TRP A 162 15.16 -16.64 -4.43
CA TRP A 162 13.87 -17.31 -4.60
C TRP A 162 13.39 -17.76 -3.22
N LEU A 163 12.10 -17.62 -2.96
CA LEU A 163 11.49 -18.05 -1.68
C LEU A 163 11.70 -19.55 -1.37
N THR A 164 12.08 -20.33 -2.39
CA THR A 164 12.34 -21.76 -2.30
C THR A 164 13.81 -22.12 -2.17
N ASN A 165 14.72 -21.13 -2.11
CA ASN A 165 16.14 -21.40 -1.90
C ASN A 165 16.39 -21.67 -0.42
N ASP A 166 17.10 -22.76 -0.13
CA ASP A 166 17.45 -23.14 1.25
C ASP A 166 18.41 -22.14 1.94
N GLU A 167 18.95 -21.18 1.17
CA GLU A 167 19.88 -20.14 1.65
C GLU A 167 19.18 -18.83 2.05
N THR A 168 17.85 -18.75 1.99
CA THR A 168 17.04 -17.57 2.37
C THR A 168 16.47 -17.66 3.78
#